data_e9ac1b3b3b6ddbbed7d7b4cb8060b56a
#
_entry.id   e9ac1b3b3b6ddbbed7d7b4cb8060b56a
#
_cell.length_a   1.000
_cell.length_b   1.000
_cell.length_c   1.000
_cell.angle_alpha   90.00
_cell.angle_beta   90.00
_cell.angle_gamma   90.00
#
_symmetry.space_group_name_H-M   'P 1'
#
loop_
_entity.id
_entity.type
_entity.pdbx_description
1 polymer ?
#
loop_
_entity_poly.entity_id
_entity_poly.type
_entity_poly.pdbx_seq_one_letter_code
_entity_poly.pdbx_strand_id
1 'polypeptide(L)'
;MRLVLFLNLRMFRAALAATAVILVASCAGPAPPPLRLHADLKQLMTSVVDPAADVVWESVGTIYTPEGTEEIRPRSDDEWARVAQAAWVLTESANSLMIGNRPKDTGEWMRFAQEFSDVGLRAARAAEARDAEALFTAGSDVYLACTACHTQYNIDLTTPVALP
;
A
#
# COMPACT_ATOMS: atom_id res chain seq x y z
N MET A 1 48.08 -0.56 48.55
CA MET A 1 46.77 -1.29 48.54
C MET A 1 45.65 -0.54 47.78
N ARG A 2 45.46 0.77 47.87
CA ARG A 2 44.42 1.54 47.18
C ARG A 2 44.61 1.61 45.66
N LEU A 3 45.87 1.70 45.16
CA LEU A 3 46.16 1.84 43.74
C LEU A 3 45.79 0.59 42.92
N VAL A 4 46.05 -0.60 43.47
CA VAL A 4 45.72 -1.89 42.81
C VAL A 4 44.22 -2.09 42.70
N LEU A 5 43.45 -1.62 43.68
CA LEU A 5 42.00 -1.71 43.68
C LEU A 5 41.36 -0.83 42.58
N PHE A 6 41.90 0.39 42.37
CA PHE A 6 41.42 1.28 41.29
C PHE A 6 41.74 0.77 39.87
N LEU A 7 42.88 0.10 39.72
CA LEU A 7 43.30 -0.48 38.44
C LEU A 7 42.38 -1.67 38.06
N ASN A 8 42.09 -2.53 39.00
CA ASN A 8 41.17 -3.67 38.82
C ASN A 8 39.74 -3.22 38.51
N LEU A 9 39.23 -2.16 39.14
CA LEU A 9 37.89 -1.66 38.90
C LEU A 9 37.76 -1.01 37.48
N ARG A 10 38.83 -0.34 36.99
CA ARG A 10 38.87 0.20 35.63
C ARG A 10 38.90 -0.90 34.57
N MET A 11 39.70 -1.93 34.77
CA MET A 11 39.76 -3.09 33.88
C MET A 11 38.45 -3.87 33.84
N PHE A 12 37.78 -4.02 35.00
CA PHE A 12 36.49 -4.71 35.10
C PHE A 12 35.38 -3.92 34.38
N ARG A 13 35.37 -2.59 34.49
CA ARG A 13 34.44 -1.72 33.74
C ARG A 13 34.69 -1.73 32.23
N ALA A 14 35.94 -1.75 31.79
CA ALA A 14 36.28 -1.85 30.39
C ALA A 14 35.89 -3.20 29.78
N ALA A 15 36.07 -4.30 30.54
CA ALA A 15 35.64 -5.64 30.13
C ALA A 15 34.13 -5.76 30.03
N LEU A 16 33.37 -5.19 31.00
CA LEU A 16 31.91 -5.17 30.95
C LEU A 16 31.37 -4.33 29.78
N ALA A 17 31.98 -3.20 29.48
CA ALA A 17 31.62 -2.36 28.34
C ALA A 17 31.90 -3.06 26.99
N ALA A 18 33.03 -3.75 26.87
CA ALA A 18 33.38 -4.51 25.67
C ALA A 18 32.40 -5.69 25.44
N THR A 19 32.00 -6.41 26.50
CA THR A 19 31.02 -7.51 26.39
C THR A 19 29.62 -6.99 26.01
N ALA A 20 29.20 -5.84 26.51
CA ALA A 20 27.91 -5.23 26.16
C ALA A 20 27.86 -4.83 24.67
N VAL A 21 28.95 -4.27 24.13
CA VAL A 21 29.05 -3.90 22.71
C VAL A 21 28.99 -5.13 21.79
N ILE A 22 29.62 -6.23 22.17
CA ILE A 22 29.62 -7.47 21.39
C ILE A 22 28.21 -8.11 21.37
N LEU A 23 27.47 -8.05 22.48
CA LEU A 23 26.10 -8.58 22.57
C LEU A 23 25.10 -7.80 21.71
N VAL A 24 25.26 -6.49 21.56
CA VAL A 24 24.40 -5.66 20.71
C VAL A 24 24.66 -5.90 19.21
N ALA A 25 25.92 -6.13 18.83
CA ALA A 25 26.29 -6.41 17.45
C ALA A 25 25.80 -7.80 16.95
N SER A 26 25.55 -8.75 17.85
CA SER A 26 25.07 -10.10 17.51
C SER A 26 23.58 -10.16 17.10
N CYS A 27 22.80 -9.09 17.31
CA CYS A 27 21.38 -9.05 16.92
C CYS A 27 21.12 -8.51 15.52
N ALA A 28 22.14 -8.07 14.80
CA ALA A 28 21.99 -7.66 13.39
C ALA A 28 21.91 -8.91 12.51
N GLY A 29 20.69 -9.31 12.14
CA GLY A 29 20.47 -10.35 11.13
C GLY A 29 21.09 -9.96 9.77
N PRO A 30 21.22 -10.93 8.84
CA PRO A 30 21.69 -10.61 7.49
C PRO A 30 20.83 -9.54 6.85
N ALA A 31 21.45 -8.60 6.12
CA ALA A 31 20.71 -7.56 5.41
C ALA A 31 19.72 -8.19 4.42
N PRO A 32 18.48 -7.69 4.32
CA PRO A 32 17.55 -8.20 3.34
C PRO A 32 18.09 -8.04 1.92
N PRO A 33 17.73 -8.92 0.98
CA PRO A 33 18.16 -8.79 -0.40
C PRO A 33 17.67 -7.47 -1.00
N PRO A 34 18.40 -6.88 -1.95
CA PRO A 34 17.96 -5.64 -2.60
C PRO A 34 16.65 -5.85 -3.35
N LEU A 35 15.76 -4.86 -3.25
CA LEU A 35 14.50 -4.85 -4.00
C LEU A 35 14.77 -4.78 -5.51
N ARG A 36 14.04 -5.56 -6.29
CA ARG A 36 14.08 -5.55 -7.75
C ARG A 36 12.76 -5.00 -8.29
N LEU A 37 12.77 -3.73 -8.70
CA LEU A 37 11.63 -3.08 -9.31
C LEU A 37 11.73 -3.23 -10.83
N HIS A 38 10.87 -4.04 -11.42
CA HIS A 38 10.88 -4.29 -12.86
C HIS A 38 9.94 -3.33 -13.60
N ALA A 39 8.75 -3.07 -13.05
CA ALA A 39 7.81 -2.12 -13.61
C ALA A 39 8.18 -0.68 -13.21
N ASP A 40 8.16 0.24 -14.17
CA ASP A 40 8.15 1.66 -13.89
C ASP A 40 6.80 2.10 -13.27
N LEU A 41 6.67 3.39 -12.93
CA LEU A 41 5.46 3.91 -12.30
C LEU A 41 4.24 3.81 -13.22
N LYS A 42 4.40 4.12 -14.51
CA LYS A 42 3.32 4.04 -15.49
C LYS A 42 2.86 2.60 -15.68
N GLN A 43 3.80 1.66 -15.82
CA GLN A 43 3.48 0.23 -15.94
C GLN A 43 2.78 -0.30 -14.68
N LEU A 44 3.19 0.14 -13.49
CA LEU A 44 2.51 -0.22 -12.25
C LEU A 44 1.05 0.25 -12.26
N MET A 45 0.80 1.52 -12.65
CA MET A 45 -0.55 2.06 -12.76
C MET A 45 -1.38 1.29 -13.77
N THR A 46 -0.93 1.20 -15.02
CA THR A 46 -1.74 0.65 -16.12
C THR A 46 -1.92 -0.87 -16.08
N SER A 47 -1.00 -1.60 -15.44
CA SER A 47 -1.04 -3.07 -15.46
C SER A 47 -1.48 -3.70 -14.14
N VAL A 48 -1.51 -2.92 -13.05
CA VAL A 48 -1.82 -3.45 -11.72
C VAL A 48 -2.92 -2.64 -11.06
N VAL A 49 -2.75 -1.31 -10.97
CA VAL A 49 -3.66 -0.44 -10.19
C VAL A 49 -4.97 -0.22 -10.93
N ASP A 50 -4.93 0.29 -12.18
CA ASP A 50 -6.13 0.59 -12.96
C ASP A 50 -7.04 -0.64 -13.14
N PRO A 51 -6.55 -1.82 -13.59
CA PRO A 51 -7.42 -2.98 -13.75
C PRO A 51 -8.07 -3.45 -12.45
N ALA A 52 -7.38 -3.28 -11.32
CA ALA A 52 -7.93 -3.62 -10.02
C ALA A 52 -8.99 -2.60 -9.55
N ALA A 53 -8.78 -1.32 -9.83
CA ALA A 53 -9.74 -0.26 -9.54
C ALA A 53 -11.04 -0.45 -10.34
N ASP A 54 -10.92 -0.77 -11.64
CA ASP A 54 -12.07 -1.04 -12.51
C ASP A 54 -12.93 -2.17 -11.96
N VAL A 55 -12.33 -3.28 -11.50
CA VAL A 55 -13.10 -4.38 -10.87
C VAL A 55 -13.87 -3.91 -9.66
N VAL A 56 -13.30 -3.04 -8.83
CA VAL A 56 -14.01 -2.50 -7.65
C VAL A 56 -15.15 -1.58 -8.08
N TRP A 57 -14.91 -0.65 -9.01
CA TRP A 57 -15.91 0.34 -9.43
C TRP A 57 -17.06 -0.27 -10.21
N GLU A 58 -16.79 -1.23 -11.08
CA GLU A 58 -17.83 -1.90 -11.89
C GLU A 58 -18.62 -2.93 -11.10
N SER A 59 -18.19 -3.29 -9.90
CA SER A 59 -18.84 -4.33 -9.10
C SER A 59 -20.12 -3.90 -8.42
N VAL A 60 -20.31 -2.59 -8.17
CA VAL A 60 -21.47 -2.04 -7.47
C VAL A 60 -21.93 -0.75 -8.12
N GLY A 61 -23.22 -0.54 -8.21
CA GLY A 61 -23.79 0.68 -8.76
C GLY A 61 -25.30 0.58 -9.02
N THR A 62 -25.82 1.62 -9.67
CA THR A 62 -27.22 1.68 -10.09
C THR A 62 -27.31 2.25 -11.49
N ILE A 63 -27.96 1.53 -12.38
CA ILE A 63 -28.27 2.00 -13.74
C ILE A 63 -29.74 2.43 -13.78
N TYR A 64 -29.95 3.66 -14.19
CA TYR A 64 -31.31 4.20 -14.43
C TYR A 64 -31.62 4.15 -15.91
N THR A 65 -32.68 3.44 -16.28
CA THR A 65 -33.17 3.36 -17.64
C THR A 65 -34.62 3.85 -17.70
N PRO A 66 -35.17 4.18 -18.92
CA PRO A 66 -36.58 4.51 -19.06
C PRO A 66 -37.55 3.40 -18.56
N GLU A 67 -37.07 2.15 -18.58
CA GLU A 67 -37.84 0.97 -18.19
C GLU A 67 -37.76 0.67 -16.69
N GLY A 68 -36.81 1.29 -15.95
CA GLY A 68 -36.68 1.10 -14.52
C GLY A 68 -35.23 1.29 -14.00
N THR A 69 -35.01 0.74 -12.84
CA THR A 69 -33.70 0.81 -12.14
C THR A 69 -33.12 -0.58 -12.03
N GLU A 70 -31.85 -0.72 -12.42
CA GLU A 70 -31.08 -1.94 -12.26
C GLU A 70 -29.97 -1.72 -11.22
N GLU A 71 -29.94 -2.59 -10.20
CA GLU A 71 -28.88 -2.61 -9.20
C GLU A 71 -27.77 -3.57 -9.62
N ILE A 72 -26.53 -3.03 -9.75
CA ILE A 72 -25.33 -3.80 -9.98
C ILE A 72 -24.72 -4.16 -8.64
N ARG A 73 -24.51 -5.44 -8.40
CA ARG A 73 -23.78 -5.97 -7.24
C ARG A 73 -23.33 -7.41 -7.48
N PRO A 74 -22.27 -7.89 -6.82
CA PRO A 74 -21.91 -9.29 -6.86
C PRO A 74 -23.04 -10.17 -6.27
N ARG A 75 -23.32 -11.29 -6.93
CA ARG A 75 -24.43 -12.19 -6.58
C ARG A 75 -24.00 -13.58 -6.12
N SER A 76 -22.72 -13.91 -6.37
CA SER A 76 -22.13 -15.19 -5.99
C SER A 76 -20.90 -15.01 -5.12
N ASP A 77 -20.51 -16.07 -4.42
CA ASP A 77 -19.29 -16.09 -3.61
C ASP A 77 -18.04 -15.81 -4.44
N ASP A 78 -18.00 -16.33 -5.67
CA ASP A 78 -16.87 -16.12 -6.59
C ASP A 78 -16.78 -14.67 -7.08
N GLU A 79 -17.92 -14.01 -7.29
CA GLU A 79 -17.95 -12.59 -7.66
C GLU A 79 -17.46 -11.71 -6.50
N TRP A 80 -17.94 -11.92 -5.28
CA TRP A 80 -17.46 -11.24 -4.09
C TRP A 80 -15.96 -11.48 -3.85
N ALA A 81 -15.49 -12.71 -4.03
CA ALA A 81 -14.08 -13.05 -3.89
C ALA A 81 -13.20 -12.31 -4.90
N ARG A 82 -13.65 -12.17 -6.16
CA ARG A 82 -12.91 -11.39 -7.18
C ARG A 82 -12.80 -9.92 -6.82
N VAL A 83 -13.88 -9.31 -6.33
CA VAL A 83 -13.86 -7.92 -5.89
C VAL A 83 -12.94 -7.73 -4.68
N ALA A 84 -13.01 -8.62 -3.70
CA ALA A 84 -12.11 -8.60 -2.54
C ALA A 84 -10.64 -8.73 -2.97
N GLN A 85 -10.31 -9.64 -3.90
CA GLN A 85 -8.96 -9.79 -4.43
C GLN A 85 -8.47 -8.51 -5.12
N ALA A 86 -9.30 -7.88 -5.94
CA ALA A 86 -8.98 -6.62 -6.60
C ALA A 86 -8.72 -5.50 -5.59
N ALA A 87 -9.56 -5.37 -4.56
CA ALA A 87 -9.36 -4.39 -3.50
C ALA A 87 -8.09 -4.65 -2.69
N TRP A 88 -7.71 -5.91 -2.45
CA TRP A 88 -6.41 -6.26 -1.87
C TRP A 88 -5.24 -5.90 -2.77
N VAL A 89 -5.37 -6.05 -4.10
CA VAL A 89 -4.35 -5.56 -5.05
C VAL A 89 -4.17 -4.06 -4.92
N LEU A 90 -5.25 -3.27 -4.82
CA LEU A 90 -5.14 -1.82 -4.58
C LEU A 90 -4.41 -1.51 -3.28
N THR A 91 -4.82 -2.15 -2.18
CA THR A 91 -4.24 -1.96 -0.85
C THR A 91 -2.72 -2.19 -0.86
N GLU A 92 -2.27 -3.31 -1.42
CA GLU A 92 -0.86 -3.69 -1.45
C GLU A 92 -0.05 -2.92 -2.50
N SER A 93 -0.68 -2.48 -3.59
CA SER A 93 -0.01 -1.65 -4.61
C SER A 93 0.48 -0.31 -4.04
N ALA A 94 -0.16 0.21 -3.01
CA ALA A 94 0.27 1.41 -2.31
C ALA A 94 1.69 1.27 -1.75
N ASN A 95 2.05 0.10 -1.20
CA ASN A 95 3.40 -0.18 -0.74
C ASN A 95 4.42 -0.08 -1.89
N SER A 96 4.02 -0.54 -3.08
CA SER A 96 4.86 -0.45 -4.28
C SER A 96 5.14 0.98 -4.74
N LEU A 97 4.25 1.95 -4.41
CA LEU A 97 4.46 3.37 -4.70
C LEU A 97 5.51 4.01 -3.78
N MET A 98 5.73 3.44 -2.60
CA MET A 98 6.60 4.00 -1.55
C MET A 98 8.04 3.50 -1.60
N ILE A 99 8.38 2.58 -2.51
CA ILE A 99 9.69 1.92 -2.53
C ILE A 99 10.53 2.27 -3.75
N GLY A 100 11.85 2.16 -3.56
CA GLY A 100 12.86 2.34 -4.61
C GLY A 100 12.90 3.78 -5.13
N ASN A 101 12.84 3.93 -6.45
CA ASN A 101 12.90 5.21 -7.17
C ASN A 101 11.52 5.73 -7.62
N ARG A 102 10.43 5.15 -7.12
CA ARG A 102 9.06 5.58 -7.47
C ARG A 102 8.59 6.83 -6.72
N PRO A 103 8.91 7.02 -5.42
CA PRO A 103 8.52 8.22 -4.71
C PRO A 103 9.04 9.49 -5.40
N LYS A 104 8.17 10.51 -5.53
CA LYS A 104 8.53 11.82 -6.06
C LYS A 104 9.10 12.73 -4.98
N ASP A 105 8.68 12.49 -3.73
CA ASP A 105 9.19 13.14 -2.53
C ASP A 105 8.96 12.23 -1.30
N THR A 106 9.44 12.68 -0.14
CA THR A 106 9.32 11.94 1.13
C THR A 106 8.18 12.41 2.03
N GLY A 107 7.38 13.36 1.58
CA GLY A 107 6.28 13.98 2.32
C GLY A 107 4.92 13.62 1.72
N GLU A 108 4.41 14.47 0.85
CA GLU A 108 3.06 14.34 0.27
C GLU A 108 2.87 13.06 -0.54
N TRP A 109 3.89 12.64 -1.30
CA TRP A 109 3.82 11.36 -2.00
C TRP A 109 3.54 10.18 -1.06
N MET A 110 4.29 10.14 0.05
CA MET A 110 4.13 9.06 1.04
C MET A 110 2.76 9.12 1.70
N ARG A 111 2.25 10.32 1.99
CA ARG A 111 0.91 10.51 2.54
C ARG A 111 -0.18 10.01 1.59
N PHE A 112 -0.12 10.38 0.30
CA PHE A 112 -1.07 9.88 -0.70
C PHE A 112 -1.02 8.37 -0.87
N ALA A 113 0.17 7.78 -0.87
CA ALA A 113 0.30 6.32 -0.96
C ALA A 113 -0.29 5.61 0.26
N GLN A 114 -0.09 6.14 1.46
CA GLN A 114 -0.71 5.60 2.69
C GLN A 114 -2.23 5.75 2.66
N GLU A 115 -2.75 6.93 2.28
CA GLU A 115 -4.18 7.15 2.11
C GLU A 115 -4.79 6.19 1.09
N PHE A 116 -4.11 5.95 -0.03
CA PHE A 116 -4.53 4.96 -1.02
C PHE A 116 -4.59 3.54 -0.44
N SER A 117 -3.61 3.15 0.39
CA SER A 117 -3.67 1.87 1.12
C SER A 117 -4.89 1.78 2.03
N ASP A 118 -5.20 2.84 2.77
CA ASP A 118 -6.30 2.87 3.72
C ASP A 118 -7.67 2.77 3.02
N VAL A 119 -7.85 3.47 1.89
CA VAL A 119 -9.11 3.39 1.13
C VAL A 119 -9.25 2.01 0.46
N GLY A 120 -8.17 1.45 -0.08
CA GLY A 120 -8.14 0.09 -0.61
C GLY A 120 -8.54 -0.95 0.44
N LEU A 121 -8.01 -0.82 1.65
CA LEU A 121 -8.35 -1.71 2.77
C LEU A 121 -9.84 -1.62 3.15
N ARG A 122 -10.45 -0.42 3.11
CA ARG A 122 -11.89 -0.28 3.33
C ARG A 122 -12.71 -1.01 2.26
N ALA A 123 -12.32 -0.88 0.99
CA ALA A 123 -12.96 -1.60 -0.10
C ALA A 123 -12.82 -3.12 0.05
N ALA A 124 -11.64 -3.62 0.42
CA ALA A 124 -11.42 -5.04 0.66
C ALA A 124 -12.32 -5.59 1.78
N ARG A 125 -12.41 -4.89 2.89
CA ARG A 125 -13.28 -5.29 4.02
C ARG A 125 -14.75 -5.25 3.67
N ALA A 126 -15.20 -4.24 2.91
CA ALA A 126 -16.58 -4.15 2.44
C ALA A 126 -16.93 -5.33 1.51
N ALA A 127 -16.02 -5.68 0.58
CA ALA A 127 -16.20 -6.82 -0.30
C ALA A 127 -16.21 -8.17 0.45
N GLU A 128 -15.32 -8.37 1.42
CA GLU A 128 -15.29 -9.56 2.29
C GLU A 128 -16.56 -9.68 3.14
N ALA A 129 -17.11 -8.55 3.62
CA ALA A 129 -18.38 -8.50 4.34
C ALA A 129 -19.61 -8.64 3.42
N ARG A 130 -19.42 -8.61 2.08
CA ARG A 130 -20.49 -8.60 1.07
C ARG A 130 -21.46 -7.43 1.23
N ASP A 131 -20.95 -6.31 1.68
CA ASP A 131 -21.69 -5.07 1.89
C ASP A 131 -21.54 -4.16 0.66
N ALA A 132 -22.57 -4.18 -0.20
CA ALA A 132 -22.56 -3.43 -1.45
C ALA A 132 -22.62 -1.91 -1.22
N GLU A 133 -23.27 -1.43 -0.17
CA GLU A 133 -23.35 0.00 0.16
C GLU A 133 -21.99 0.51 0.68
N ALA A 134 -21.39 -0.21 1.59
CA ALA A 134 -20.05 0.10 2.08
C ALA A 134 -19.01 0.02 0.95
N LEU A 135 -19.12 -0.95 0.03
CA LEU A 135 -18.25 -1.08 -1.12
C LEU A 135 -18.40 0.08 -2.10
N PHE A 136 -19.64 0.53 -2.36
CA PHE A 136 -19.88 1.71 -3.20
C PHE A 136 -19.24 2.98 -2.62
N THR A 137 -19.40 3.17 -1.30
CA THR A 137 -18.77 4.29 -0.59
C THR A 137 -17.24 4.19 -0.67
N ALA A 138 -16.68 3.02 -0.38
CA ALA A 138 -15.22 2.80 -0.44
C ALA A 138 -14.67 2.98 -1.87
N GLY A 139 -15.39 2.57 -2.90
CA GLY A 139 -15.02 2.81 -4.30
C GLY A 139 -14.95 4.29 -4.64
N SER A 140 -15.88 5.09 -4.11
CA SER A 140 -15.85 6.55 -4.24
C SER A 140 -14.61 7.16 -3.54
N ASP A 141 -14.26 6.66 -2.35
CA ASP A 141 -13.06 7.09 -1.63
C ASP A 141 -11.77 6.73 -2.39
N VAL A 142 -11.72 5.55 -3.02
CA VAL A 142 -10.61 5.15 -3.90
C VAL A 142 -10.46 6.15 -5.05
N TYR A 143 -11.56 6.51 -5.72
CA TYR A 143 -11.53 7.50 -6.80
C TYR A 143 -11.00 8.86 -6.33
N LEU A 144 -11.44 9.33 -5.17
CA LEU A 144 -10.98 10.60 -4.61
C LEU A 144 -9.48 10.57 -4.27
N ALA A 145 -8.96 9.47 -3.71
CA ALA A 145 -7.55 9.31 -3.41
C ALA A 145 -6.70 9.31 -4.71
N CYS A 146 -7.15 8.61 -5.76
CA CYS A 146 -6.49 8.63 -7.07
C CYS A 146 -6.45 10.05 -7.65
N THR A 147 -7.59 10.73 -7.68
CA THR A 147 -7.71 12.08 -8.24
C THR A 147 -6.87 13.10 -7.48
N ALA A 148 -6.85 13.04 -6.15
CA ALA A 148 -6.06 13.94 -5.33
C ALA A 148 -4.55 13.80 -5.60
N CYS A 149 -4.03 12.56 -5.64
CA CYS A 149 -2.64 12.28 -5.96
C CYS A 149 -2.28 12.73 -7.38
N HIS A 150 -3.10 12.38 -8.37
CA HIS A 150 -2.87 12.72 -9.78
C HIS A 150 -2.95 14.23 -10.02
N THR A 151 -3.80 14.96 -9.31
CA THR A 151 -3.86 16.42 -9.37
C THR A 151 -2.58 17.05 -8.82
N GLN A 152 -2.06 16.55 -7.70
CA GLN A 152 -0.85 17.07 -7.07
C GLN A 152 0.39 16.87 -7.94
N TYR A 153 0.51 15.71 -8.59
CA TYR A 153 1.70 15.34 -9.36
C TYR A 153 1.55 15.57 -10.86
N ASN A 154 0.51 16.29 -11.28
CA ASN A 154 0.26 16.69 -12.67
C ASN A 154 0.35 15.50 -13.66
N ILE A 155 -0.23 14.39 -13.25
CA ILE A 155 -0.34 13.20 -14.11
C ILE A 155 -1.56 13.41 -14.99
N ASP A 156 -1.36 13.41 -16.29
CA ASP A 156 -2.44 13.59 -17.28
C ASP A 156 -3.39 12.38 -17.26
N LEU A 157 -4.55 12.58 -16.63
CA LEU A 157 -5.63 11.58 -16.56
C LEU A 157 -6.45 11.50 -17.86
N THR A 158 -6.24 12.45 -18.78
CA THR A 158 -7.04 12.55 -20.01
C THR A 158 -6.44 11.82 -21.20
N THR A 159 -5.20 11.37 -21.10
CA THR A 159 -4.55 10.59 -22.15
C THR A 159 -5.04 9.15 -22.11
N PRO A 160 -5.90 8.70 -23.05
CA PRO A 160 -6.28 7.29 -23.10
C PRO A 160 -5.02 6.44 -23.26
N VAL A 161 -4.87 5.42 -22.39
CA VAL A 161 -3.83 4.42 -22.58
C VAL A 161 -4.15 3.68 -23.86
N ALA A 162 -3.36 3.90 -24.92
CA ALA A 162 -3.47 3.08 -26.12
C ALA A 162 -3.11 1.64 -25.69
N LEU A 163 -4.13 0.78 -25.63
CA LEU A 163 -3.92 -0.66 -25.48
C LEU A 163 -3.21 -1.16 -26.74
N PRO A 164 -2.23 -2.05 -26.61
CA PRO A 164 -1.50 -2.62 -27.73
C PRO A 164 -2.40 -3.45 -28.65
#